data_d1ec65d6fa642e994c3d626dca854ec2
#
_entry.id   d1ec65d6fa642e994c3d626dca854ec2
#
_cell.length_a   1.000
_cell.length_b   1.000
_cell.length_c   1.000
_cell.angle_alpha   90.00
_cell.angle_beta   90.00
_cell.angle_gamma   90.00
#
_symmetry.space_group_name_H-M   'P 1'
#
loop_
_entity.id
_entity.type
_entity.pdbx_description
1 polymer ?
#
loop_
_entity_poly.entity_id
_entity_poly.type
_entity_poly.pdbx_seq_one_letter_code
_entity_poly.pdbx_strand_id
1 'polypeptide(L)'
;MDLRVAAYGVVTDEGGRLLLARWTEGRRLAWTLPGGGLEPGEAPEDAVRREIREETGYTVRVGELLGIHSRVIPAGRRVQKASEPLHTLRVVYRAEVTGGKLRYETEGSTDRAEWFSLPAVAELQRVRLVDIALRMAGIL
;
A
#
# COMPACT_ATOMS: atom_id res chain seq x y z
N MET A 1 -15.78 -18.21 -0.97
CA MET A 1 -14.58 -17.38 -0.66
C MET A 1 -14.75 -16.00 -1.28
N ASP A 2 -14.51 -14.98 -0.50
CA ASP A 2 -14.56 -13.61 -1.01
C ASP A 2 -13.27 -13.25 -1.73
N LEU A 3 -13.35 -12.35 -2.71
CA LEU A 3 -12.20 -11.84 -3.45
C LEU A 3 -12.08 -10.34 -3.27
N ARG A 4 -10.87 -9.87 -2.97
CA ARG A 4 -10.55 -8.45 -2.93
C ARG A 4 -9.32 -8.18 -3.79
N VAL A 5 -9.43 -7.21 -4.68
CA VAL A 5 -8.29 -6.73 -5.47
C VAL A 5 -7.90 -5.35 -4.96
N ALA A 6 -6.62 -5.16 -4.68
CA ALA A 6 -6.07 -3.90 -4.21
C ALA A 6 -4.81 -3.56 -4.99
N ALA A 7 -4.51 -2.27 -5.11
CA ALA A 7 -3.34 -1.79 -5.82
C ALA A 7 -2.50 -0.90 -4.90
N TYR A 8 -1.19 -1.07 -4.96
CA TYR A 8 -0.22 -0.41 -4.08
C TYR A 8 0.95 0.15 -4.88
N GLY A 9 1.58 1.18 -4.34
CA GLY A 9 2.74 1.78 -4.98
C GLY A 9 4.02 1.64 -4.16
N VAL A 10 5.11 1.31 -4.84
CA VAL A 10 6.47 1.48 -4.33
C VAL A 10 6.93 2.84 -4.81
N VAL A 11 6.94 3.81 -3.92
CA VAL A 11 7.25 5.21 -4.22
C VAL A 11 8.56 5.56 -3.54
N THR A 12 9.58 5.82 -4.33
CA THR A 12 10.90 6.23 -3.82
C THR A 12 11.23 7.63 -4.30
N ASP A 13 12.01 8.36 -3.50
CA ASP A 13 12.52 9.67 -3.89
C ASP A 13 13.94 9.56 -4.45
N GLU A 14 14.54 10.70 -4.82
CA GLU A 14 15.89 10.75 -5.37
C GLU A 14 16.96 10.21 -4.42
N GLY A 15 16.71 10.34 -3.11
CA GLY A 15 17.62 9.83 -2.08
C GLY A 15 17.41 8.36 -1.74
N GLY A 16 16.48 7.68 -2.40
CA GLY A 16 16.17 6.27 -2.14
C GLY A 16 15.29 6.03 -0.92
N ARG A 17 14.66 7.09 -0.38
CA ARG A 17 13.70 6.91 0.71
C ARG A 17 12.38 6.37 0.17
N LEU A 18 11.72 5.56 0.98
CA LEU A 18 10.44 4.92 0.65
C LEU A 18 9.29 5.63 1.34
N LEU A 19 8.22 5.90 0.59
CA LEU A 19 7.00 6.49 1.13
C LEU A 19 6.11 5.37 1.69
N LEU A 20 5.76 5.48 2.94
CA LEU A 20 4.84 4.55 3.61
C LEU A 20 3.70 5.31 4.27
N ALA A 21 2.57 4.62 4.42
CA ALA A 21 1.40 5.10 5.15
C ALA A 21 1.19 4.21 6.37
N ARG A 22 0.67 4.79 7.47
CA ARG A 22 0.44 4.01 8.69
C ARG A 22 -1.00 3.50 8.72
N TRP A 23 -1.14 2.19 8.66
CA TRP A 23 -2.41 1.48 8.64
C TRP A 23 -2.97 1.33 10.05
N THR A 24 -4.26 1.64 10.23
CA THR A 24 -4.90 1.71 11.53
C THR A 24 -5.99 0.67 11.76
N GLU A 25 -6.34 -0.10 10.74
CA GLU A 25 -7.46 -1.05 10.83
C GLU A 25 -7.08 -2.43 11.38
N GLY A 26 -5.78 -2.70 11.56
CA GLY A 26 -5.30 -3.93 12.13
C GLY A 26 -5.27 -3.92 13.65
N ARG A 27 -4.80 -5.01 14.25
CA ARG A 27 -4.66 -5.13 15.71
C ARG A 27 -3.61 -4.17 16.28
N ARG A 28 -2.64 -3.77 15.45
CA ARG A 28 -1.57 -2.85 15.81
C ARG A 28 -1.42 -1.82 14.71
N LEU A 29 -0.96 -0.63 15.06
CA LEU A 29 -0.54 0.33 14.07
C LEU A 29 0.66 -0.28 13.32
N ALA A 30 0.59 -0.29 12.01
CA ALA A 30 1.65 -0.84 11.18
C ALA A 30 1.81 0.00 9.92
N TRP A 31 3.05 0.15 9.47
CA TRP A 31 3.34 0.86 8.23
C TRP A 31 3.08 -0.07 7.04
N THR A 32 2.52 0.49 5.98
CA THR A 32 2.20 -0.23 4.75
C THR A 32 2.57 0.61 3.53
N LEU A 33 2.58 -0.03 2.36
CA LEU A 33 2.66 0.73 1.12
C LEU A 33 1.40 1.57 0.98
N PRO A 34 1.48 2.77 0.40
CA PRO A 34 0.28 3.51 0.04
C PRO A 34 -0.48 2.77 -1.06
N GLY A 35 -1.79 2.68 -0.90
CA GLY A 35 -2.64 1.94 -1.80
C GLY A 35 -3.89 1.44 -1.11
N GLY A 36 -4.69 0.67 -1.80
CA GLY A 36 -5.91 0.09 -1.26
C GLY A 36 -6.78 -0.57 -2.31
N GLY A 37 -8.00 -0.91 -1.92
CA GLY A 37 -8.94 -1.65 -2.76
C GLY A 37 -9.42 -0.86 -3.97
N LEU A 38 -9.65 -1.58 -5.07
CA LEU A 38 -10.29 -1.02 -6.25
C LEU A 38 -11.75 -0.69 -5.95
N GLU A 39 -12.22 0.42 -6.49
CA GLU A 39 -13.64 0.71 -6.58
C GLU A 39 -14.25 -0.04 -7.77
N PRO A 40 -15.57 -0.27 -7.77
CA PRO A 40 -16.22 -0.96 -8.89
C PRO A 40 -15.90 -0.32 -10.23
N GLY A 41 -15.37 -1.12 -11.16
CA GLY A 41 -15.02 -0.66 -12.51
C GLY A 41 -13.72 0.12 -12.61
N GLU A 42 -13.01 0.32 -11.49
CA GLU A 42 -11.74 1.06 -11.49
C GLU A 42 -10.58 0.17 -11.94
N ALA A 43 -9.71 0.70 -12.81
CA ALA A 43 -8.49 0.00 -13.18
C ALA A 43 -7.47 0.07 -12.02
N PRO A 44 -6.61 -0.95 -11.85
CA PRO A 44 -5.61 -0.94 -10.78
C PRO A 44 -4.69 0.28 -10.78
N GLU A 45 -4.29 0.77 -11.94
CA GLU A 45 -3.44 1.96 -12.06
C GLU A 45 -4.14 3.22 -11.54
N ASP A 46 -5.44 3.34 -11.81
CA ASP A 46 -6.23 4.47 -11.33
C ASP A 46 -6.46 4.37 -9.81
N ALA A 47 -6.66 3.16 -9.31
CA ALA A 47 -6.81 2.92 -7.88
C ALA A 47 -5.56 3.35 -7.10
N VAL A 48 -4.38 3.00 -7.58
CA VAL A 48 -3.14 3.36 -6.89
C VAL A 48 -2.91 4.88 -6.90
N ARG A 49 -3.23 5.56 -8.01
CA ARG A 49 -3.15 7.03 -8.06
C ARG A 49 -4.09 7.68 -7.05
N ARG A 50 -5.32 7.23 -7.02
CA ARG A 50 -6.35 7.75 -6.12
C ARG A 50 -5.97 7.53 -4.66
N GLU A 51 -5.58 6.30 -4.32
CA GLU A 51 -5.23 5.95 -2.94
C GLU A 51 -4.00 6.71 -2.45
N ILE A 52 -2.97 6.83 -3.27
CA ILE A 52 -1.77 7.59 -2.90
C ILE A 52 -2.12 9.04 -2.64
N ARG A 53 -2.96 9.64 -3.48
CA ARG A 53 -3.38 11.03 -3.29
C ARG A 53 -4.19 11.20 -1.99
N GLU A 54 -5.12 10.28 -1.72
CA GLU A 54 -5.93 10.33 -0.50
C GLU A 54 -5.08 10.18 0.75
N GLU A 55 -4.16 9.23 0.74
CA GLU A 55 -3.36 8.86 1.92
C GLU A 55 -2.16 9.76 2.17
N THR A 56 -1.57 10.30 1.12
CA THR A 56 -0.28 11.01 1.21
C THR A 56 -0.31 12.46 0.71
N GLY A 57 -1.33 12.85 -0.04
CA GLY A 57 -1.42 14.17 -0.66
C GLY A 57 -0.64 14.31 -1.96
N TYR A 58 0.13 13.31 -2.35
CA TYR A 58 0.92 13.37 -3.56
C TYR A 58 0.15 12.95 -4.81
N THR A 59 0.47 13.61 -5.92
CA THR A 59 0.14 13.16 -7.27
C THR A 59 1.33 12.35 -7.78
N VAL A 60 1.06 11.19 -8.35
CA VAL A 60 2.11 10.30 -8.85
C VAL A 60 1.89 9.93 -10.30
N ARG A 61 2.99 9.60 -10.97
CA ARG A 61 2.96 8.89 -12.24
C ARG A 61 3.17 7.41 -11.93
N VAL A 62 2.25 6.57 -12.39
CA VAL A 62 2.37 5.12 -12.23
C VAL A 62 3.26 4.58 -13.34
N GLY A 63 4.27 3.82 -12.94
CA GLY A 63 5.24 3.23 -13.84
C GLY A 63 5.05 1.73 -13.99
N GLU A 64 6.15 1.01 -13.88
CA GLU A 64 6.21 -0.43 -14.10
C GLU A 64 5.34 -1.22 -13.13
N LEU A 65 4.60 -2.21 -13.66
CA LEU A 65 3.98 -3.24 -12.85
C LEU A 65 5.09 -4.14 -12.29
N LEU A 66 5.25 -4.15 -10.98
CA LEU A 66 6.31 -4.91 -10.31
C LEU A 66 5.92 -6.37 -10.07
N GLY A 67 4.65 -6.61 -9.77
CA GLY A 67 4.16 -7.95 -9.53
C GLY A 67 2.77 -7.98 -8.91
N ILE A 68 2.27 -9.18 -8.73
CA ILE A 68 0.99 -9.43 -8.07
C ILE A 68 1.24 -10.43 -6.95
N HIS A 69 0.86 -10.05 -5.74
CA HIS A 69 0.94 -10.94 -4.58
C HIS A 69 -0.44 -11.49 -4.25
N SER A 70 -0.54 -12.80 -4.13
CA SER A 70 -1.79 -13.49 -3.81
C SER A 70 -1.72 -14.07 -2.42
N ARG A 71 -2.77 -13.86 -1.63
CA ARG A 71 -2.86 -14.39 -0.27
C ARG A 71 -4.31 -14.72 0.07
N VAL A 72 -4.49 -15.83 0.78
CA VAL A 72 -5.79 -16.17 1.38
C VAL A 72 -5.72 -15.90 2.87
N ILE A 73 -6.65 -15.08 3.36
CA ILE A 73 -6.77 -14.76 4.78
C ILE A 73 -7.93 -15.58 5.34
N PRO A 74 -7.68 -16.45 6.34
CA PRO A 74 -8.76 -17.21 6.97
C PRO A 74 -9.83 -16.30 7.55
N ALA A 75 -11.09 -16.74 7.54
CA ALA A 75 -12.23 -15.96 8.00
C ALA A 75 -12.00 -15.35 9.40
N GLY A 76 -11.44 -16.12 10.32
CA GLY A 76 -11.20 -15.66 11.70
C GLY A 76 -10.09 -14.62 11.85
N ARG A 77 -9.29 -14.39 10.82
CA ARG A 77 -8.18 -13.41 10.83
C ARG A 77 -8.47 -12.17 10.01
N ARG A 78 -9.64 -12.08 9.41
CA ARG A 78 -10.01 -10.91 8.63
C ARG A 78 -10.22 -9.71 9.54
N VAL A 79 -9.83 -8.52 9.06
CA VAL A 79 -10.05 -7.24 9.77
C VAL A 79 -11.55 -7.05 10.02
N GLN A 80 -12.35 -7.24 8.97
CA GLN A 80 -13.80 -7.29 9.10
C GLN A 80 -14.20 -8.76 9.16
N LYS A 81 -14.70 -9.18 10.31
CA LYS A 81 -15.10 -10.57 10.51
C LYS A 81 -16.21 -10.95 9.53
N ALA A 82 -16.03 -12.10 8.90
CA ALA A 82 -16.97 -12.66 7.96
C ALA A 82 -16.93 -14.18 8.07
N SER A 83 -17.93 -14.86 7.50
CA SER A 83 -18.01 -16.32 7.52
C SER A 83 -17.07 -16.99 6.52
N GLU A 84 -16.62 -16.23 5.52
CA GLU A 84 -15.79 -16.75 4.43
C GLU A 84 -14.34 -16.27 4.51
N PRO A 85 -13.39 -17.08 4.06
CA PRO A 85 -12.01 -16.60 3.84
C PRO A 85 -11.98 -15.49 2.80
N LEU A 86 -10.95 -14.65 2.86
CA LEU A 86 -10.72 -13.59 1.90
C LEU A 86 -9.50 -13.92 1.03
N HIS A 87 -9.73 -14.07 -0.27
CA HIS A 87 -8.63 -14.13 -1.24
C HIS A 87 -8.29 -12.70 -1.67
N THR A 88 -7.11 -12.23 -1.33
CA THR A 88 -6.68 -10.89 -1.71
C THR A 88 -5.57 -10.96 -2.76
N LEU A 89 -5.78 -10.20 -3.85
CA LEU A 89 -4.78 -9.98 -4.88
C LEU A 89 -4.26 -8.55 -4.74
N ARG A 90 -2.97 -8.39 -4.61
CA ARG A 90 -2.32 -7.10 -4.42
C ARG A 90 -1.44 -6.81 -5.63
N VAL A 91 -1.86 -5.83 -6.41
CA VAL A 91 -1.15 -5.40 -7.62
C VAL A 91 -0.18 -4.30 -7.22
N VAL A 92 1.10 -4.50 -7.44
CA VAL A 92 2.16 -3.58 -6.98
C VAL A 92 2.81 -2.90 -8.16
N TYR A 93 2.79 -1.56 -8.14
CA TYR A 93 3.40 -0.72 -9.17
C TYR A 93 4.55 0.10 -8.59
N ARG A 94 5.53 0.39 -9.41
CA ARG A 94 6.48 1.47 -9.13
C ARG A 94 5.77 2.79 -9.45
N ALA A 95 5.94 3.80 -8.60
CA ALA A 95 5.34 5.10 -8.83
C ALA A 95 6.30 6.23 -8.44
N GLU A 96 6.16 7.37 -9.08
CA GLU A 96 7.02 8.52 -8.90
C GLU A 96 6.17 9.75 -8.59
N VAL A 97 6.56 10.51 -7.56
CA VAL A 97 5.87 11.75 -7.21
C VAL A 97 6.10 12.80 -8.30
N THR A 98 5.02 13.36 -8.81
CA THR A 98 5.05 14.42 -9.82
C THR A 98 4.49 15.74 -9.30
N GLY A 99 3.84 15.75 -8.15
CA GLY A 99 3.27 16.97 -7.59
C GLY A 99 2.60 16.72 -6.24
N GLY A 100 1.95 17.74 -5.74
CA GLY A 100 1.26 17.67 -4.46
C GLY A 100 2.19 17.94 -3.27
N LYS A 101 1.62 17.85 -2.09
CA LYS A 101 2.32 18.04 -0.81
C LYS A 101 1.93 16.94 0.15
N LEU A 102 2.88 16.50 0.94
CA LEU A 102 2.63 15.51 1.99
C LEU A 102 1.56 16.01 2.96
N ARG A 103 0.51 15.27 3.09
CA ARG A 103 -0.56 15.47 4.08
C ARG A 103 -1.15 14.12 4.46
N TYR A 104 -1.86 14.10 5.57
CA TYR A 104 -2.41 12.85 6.08
C TYR A 104 -3.92 12.81 5.89
N GLU A 105 -4.42 11.60 5.69
CA GLU A 105 -5.83 11.31 5.75
C GLU A 105 -6.27 11.28 7.21
N THR A 106 -7.47 11.81 7.53
CA THR A 106 -7.97 11.87 8.90
C THR A 106 -9.10 10.89 9.18
N GLU A 107 -9.74 10.36 8.14
CA GLU A 107 -10.91 9.47 8.25
C GLU A 107 -10.81 8.29 7.28
N GLY A 108 -9.70 7.61 7.26
CA GLY A 108 -9.52 6.47 6.39
C GLY A 108 -8.84 5.32 7.09
N SER A 109 -8.37 4.36 6.31
CA SER A 109 -7.64 3.20 6.82
C SER A 109 -6.20 3.53 7.24
N THR A 110 -5.73 4.74 6.94
CA THR A 110 -4.40 5.22 7.32
C THR A 110 -4.51 6.57 8.01
N ASP A 111 -3.57 6.89 8.91
CA ASP A 111 -3.58 8.13 9.66
C ASP A 111 -2.30 8.97 9.51
N ARG A 112 -1.27 8.44 8.89
CA ARG A 112 0.01 9.14 8.65
C ARG A 112 0.64 8.66 7.36
N ALA A 113 1.48 9.53 6.78
CA ALA A 113 2.35 9.17 5.66
C ALA A 113 3.71 9.83 5.88
N GLU A 114 4.80 9.08 5.66
CA GLU A 114 6.15 9.57 5.90
C GLU A 114 7.14 8.91 4.94
N TRP A 115 8.24 9.59 4.71
CA TRP A 115 9.39 9.07 3.98
C TRP A 115 10.38 8.43 4.96
N PHE A 116 10.85 7.24 4.62
CA PHE A 116 11.80 6.49 5.44
C PHE A 116 13.00 6.07 4.61
N SER A 117 14.20 6.17 5.20
CA SER A 117 15.36 5.49 4.63
C SER A 117 15.16 3.97 4.71
N LEU A 118 15.79 3.20 3.86
CA LEU A 118 15.66 1.75 3.91
C LEU A 118 16.11 1.15 5.25
N PRO A 119 17.22 1.59 5.87
CA PRO A 119 17.55 1.12 7.22
C PRO A 119 16.45 1.42 8.24
N ALA A 120 15.78 2.58 8.14
CA ALA A 120 14.68 2.92 9.04
C ALA A 120 13.46 2.00 8.82
N VAL A 121 13.17 1.64 7.57
CA VAL A 121 12.07 0.70 7.26
C VAL A 121 12.26 -0.61 8.00
N ALA A 122 13.48 -1.13 8.09
CA ALA A 122 13.79 -2.38 8.76
C ALA A 122 13.44 -2.36 10.26
N GLU A 123 13.37 -1.18 10.87
CA GLU A 123 13.05 -1.01 12.30
C GLU A 123 11.56 -0.75 12.56
N LEU A 124 10.74 -0.60 11.50
CA LEU A 124 9.33 -0.29 11.67
C LEU A 124 8.48 -1.53 11.95
N GLN A 125 7.44 -1.35 12.74
CA GLN A 125 6.30 -2.28 12.73
C GLN A 125 5.62 -2.10 11.38
N ARG A 126 5.70 -3.11 10.53
CA ARG A 126 5.22 -3.03 9.14
C ARG A 126 4.51 -4.29 8.71
N VAL A 127 3.60 -4.14 7.74
CA VAL A 127 2.93 -5.29 7.13
C VAL A 127 3.90 -6.01 6.19
N ARG A 128 3.69 -7.30 5.98
CA ARG A 128 4.59 -8.14 5.17
C ARG A 128 4.68 -7.69 3.72
N LEU A 129 3.63 -7.06 3.20
CA LEU A 129 3.62 -6.58 1.82
C LEU A 129 4.75 -5.60 1.54
N VAL A 130 5.19 -4.81 2.53
CA VAL A 130 6.31 -3.88 2.35
C VAL A 130 7.56 -4.63 1.88
N ASP A 131 7.96 -5.68 2.59
CA ASP A 131 9.15 -6.44 2.24
C ASP A 131 8.98 -7.20 0.92
N ILE A 132 7.80 -7.76 0.69
CA ILE A 132 7.48 -8.44 -0.56
C ILE A 132 7.62 -7.49 -1.75
N ALA A 133 7.06 -6.29 -1.62
CA ALA A 133 7.10 -5.29 -2.69
C ALA A 133 8.51 -4.76 -2.95
N LEU A 134 9.31 -4.58 -1.90
CA LEU A 134 10.70 -4.16 -2.05
C LEU A 134 11.53 -5.21 -2.81
N ARG A 135 11.25 -6.50 -2.59
CA ARG A 135 11.87 -7.57 -3.37
C ARG A 135 11.41 -7.55 -4.82
N MET A 136 10.12 -7.35 -5.06
CA MET A 136 9.58 -7.19 -6.43
C MET A 136 10.27 -6.05 -7.17
N ALA A 137 10.59 -4.97 -6.46
CA ALA A 137 11.23 -3.78 -7.02
C ALA A 137 12.75 -3.94 -7.19
N GLY A 138 13.33 -5.04 -6.70
CA GLY A 138 14.77 -5.24 -6.72
C GLY A 138 15.54 -4.36 -5.73
N ILE A 139 14.87 -3.84 -4.71
CA ILE A 139 15.48 -2.98 -3.69
C ILE A 139 16.03 -3.81 -2.54
N LEU A 140 15.42 -4.96 -2.29
CA LEU A 140 15.88 -5.94 -1.31
C LEU A 140 16.32 -7.22 -2.00
#